data_a4ea9c10a0c74ed8b5f96fbda40e9bd1
#
_entry.id   a4ea9c10a0c74ed8b5f96fbda40e9bd1
#
_cell.length_a   1.000
_cell.length_b   1.000
_cell.length_c   1.000
_cell.angle_alpha   90.00
_cell.angle_beta   90.00
_cell.angle_gamma   90.00
#
_symmetry.space_group_name_H-M   'P 1'
#
loop_
_entity.id
_entity.type
_entity.pdbx_description
1 polymer ?
#
loop_
_entity_poly.entity_id
_entity_poly.type
_entity_poly.pdbx_seq_one_letter_code
_entity_poly.pdbx_strand_id
1 'polypeptide(L)'
;IFKTQLESLKRNDPDFPLANVHFYTYAKLMCCTQAQLDAIAAQKPAYIILDEFHRAGAECWGESTVALLKLCPDAKRLGLTATNIRYLDNNRDMAEELFDNRVASNMTLGEAVVRGILPAPKYVTTVYQYQKALAKYQARVDKLRTQGIQDVNQKYLDALRRALEQADGLDRVFAHHITNKSGKYIVFCANKEHMDEMVSHVPEWFAGVNLNVVVYEAYSDDPNTDKAFVDFKTDTSNRLKLLFCIDMLNEGVHV
;
A
#
# COMPACT_ATOMS: atom_id res chain seq x y z
N ILE A 1 14.48 -4.02 6.38
CA ILE A 1 15.04 -3.87 7.74
C ILE A 1 15.22 -5.25 8.38
N PHE A 2 14.17 -6.04 8.58
CA PHE A 2 14.24 -7.35 9.23
C PHE A 2 15.23 -8.33 8.55
N LYS A 3 15.20 -8.42 7.21
CA LYS A 3 16.13 -9.25 6.45
C LYS A 3 17.58 -8.86 6.70
N THR A 4 17.90 -7.57 6.65
CA THR A 4 19.27 -7.06 6.85
C THR A 4 19.75 -7.33 8.28
N GLN A 5 18.88 -7.16 9.28
CA GLN A 5 19.20 -7.48 10.68
C GLN A 5 19.46 -8.97 10.86
N LEU A 6 18.61 -9.82 10.27
CA LEU A 6 18.76 -11.26 10.38
C LEU A 6 20.02 -11.78 9.67
N GLU A 7 20.34 -11.26 8.48
CA GLU A 7 21.60 -11.59 7.79
C GLU A 7 22.84 -11.10 8.54
N SER A 8 22.71 -10.00 9.30
CA SER A 8 23.78 -9.54 10.21
C SER A 8 23.94 -10.50 11.40
N LEU A 9 22.86 -10.94 12.01
CA LEU A 9 22.90 -11.91 13.11
C LEU A 9 23.49 -13.24 12.64
N LYS A 10 23.11 -13.76 11.50
CA LYS A 10 23.67 -14.99 10.90
C LYS A 10 25.18 -14.90 10.67
N ARG A 11 25.68 -13.72 10.23
CA ARG A 11 27.13 -13.52 10.01
C ARG A 11 27.94 -13.49 11.29
N ASN A 12 27.32 -13.00 12.37
CA ASN A 12 27.99 -12.79 13.66
C ASN A 12 27.89 -14.05 14.55
N ASP A 13 26.96 -14.94 14.27
CA ASP A 13 26.75 -16.17 15.05
C ASP A 13 26.43 -17.35 14.09
N PRO A 14 27.41 -18.20 13.78
CA PRO A 14 27.22 -19.37 12.92
C PRO A 14 26.21 -20.39 13.47
N ASP A 15 26.01 -20.44 14.78
CA ASP A 15 25.06 -21.34 15.45
C ASP A 15 23.68 -20.70 15.66
N PHE A 16 23.45 -19.53 15.03
CA PHE A 16 22.18 -18.84 15.13
C PHE A 16 21.01 -19.75 14.70
N PRO A 17 19.93 -19.85 15.50
CA PRO A 17 18.84 -20.81 15.26
C PRO A 17 18.17 -20.70 13.88
N LEU A 18 18.28 -19.54 13.22
CA LEU A 18 17.72 -19.29 11.89
C LEU A 18 18.77 -19.38 10.76
N ALA A 19 19.93 -20.04 11.00
CA ALA A 19 20.99 -20.19 9.99
C ALA A 19 20.48 -20.84 8.69
N ASN A 20 19.52 -21.76 8.79
CA ASN A 20 18.91 -22.48 7.68
C ASN A 20 17.68 -21.78 7.06
N VAL A 21 17.39 -20.53 7.44
CA VAL A 21 16.30 -19.74 6.85
C VAL A 21 16.84 -18.89 5.71
N HIS A 22 16.22 -19.00 4.54
CA HIS A 22 16.55 -18.22 3.35
C HIS A 22 15.40 -17.26 3.00
N PHE A 23 15.73 -16.01 2.71
CA PHE A 23 14.76 -14.97 2.38
C PHE A 23 14.84 -14.61 0.90
N TYR A 24 13.68 -14.64 0.24
CA TYR A 24 13.51 -14.21 -1.13
C TYR A 24 12.37 -13.18 -1.20
N THR A 25 12.56 -12.12 -1.95
CA THR A 25 11.45 -11.24 -2.32
C THR A 25 10.72 -11.82 -3.52
N TYR A 26 9.44 -11.54 -3.70
CA TYR A 26 8.69 -11.92 -4.90
C TYR A 26 9.36 -11.39 -6.18
N ALA A 27 9.85 -10.14 -6.15
CA ALA A 27 10.59 -9.55 -7.26
C ALA A 27 11.88 -10.35 -7.60
N LYS A 28 12.60 -10.85 -6.60
CA LYS A 28 13.77 -11.69 -6.84
C LYS A 28 13.39 -13.05 -7.45
N LEU A 29 12.32 -13.68 -6.96
CA LEU A 29 11.82 -14.93 -7.53
C LEU A 29 11.38 -14.77 -8.98
N MET A 30 10.69 -13.66 -9.30
CA MET A 30 10.30 -13.34 -10.68
C MET A 30 11.49 -13.28 -11.65
N CYS A 31 12.63 -12.78 -11.18
CA CYS A 31 13.86 -12.70 -11.98
C CYS A 31 14.69 -14.02 -11.99
N CYS A 32 14.26 -15.07 -11.27
CA CYS A 32 14.98 -16.33 -11.25
C CYS A 32 14.79 -17.11 -12.56
N THR A 33 15.90 -17.64 -13.08
CA THR A 33 15.85 -18.64 -14.14
C THR A 33 15.36 -19.97 -13.59
N GLN A 34 14.91 -20.88 -14.47
CA GLN A 34 14.51 -22.23 -14.05
C GLN A 34 15.62 -22.93 -13.26
N ALA A 35 16.88 -22.85 -13.73
CA ALA A 35 18.02 -23.43 -13.03
C ALA A 35 18.23 -22.90 -11.60
N GLN A 36 17.89 -21.62 -11.37
CA GLN A 36 17.95 -21.02 -10.03
C GLN A 36 16.81 -21.51 -9.14
N LEU A 37 15.60 -21.66 -9.69
CA LEU A 37 14.48 -22.27 -8.96
C LEU A 37 14.78 -23.74 -8.61
N ASP A 38 15.35 -24.50 -9.52
CA ASP A 38 15.78 -25.87 -9.29
C ASP A 38 16.86 -25.97 -8.20
N ALA A 39 17.80 -25.01 -8.17
CA ALA A 39 18.82 -24.93 -7.12
C ALA A 39 18.23 -24.62 -5.74
N ILE A 40 17.18 -23.79 -5.67
CA ILE A 40 16.44 -23.56 -4.43
C ILE A 40 15.71 -24.84 -4.00
N ALA A 41 15.02 -25.50 -4.92
CA ALA A 41 14.29 -26.74 -4.64
C ALA A 41 15.21 -27.89 -4.22
N ALA A 42 16.43 -27.97 -4.78
CA ALA A 42 17.43 -28.96 -4.43
C ALA A 42 17.89 -28.88 -2.95
N GLN A 43 17.66 -27.74 -2.28
CA GLN A 43 17.90 -27.60 -0.83
C GLN A 43 16.86 -28.33 0.02
N LYS A 44 15.80 -28.88 -0.60
CA LYS A 44 14.70 -29.58 0.05
C LYS A 44 14.15 -28.85 1.26
N PRO A 45 13.57 -27.63 1.07
CA PRO A 45 13.04 -26.86 2.18
C PRO A 45 11.94 -27.64 2.89
N ALA A 46 12.01 -27.75 4.21
CA ALA A 46 10.96 -28.38 5.00
C ALA A 46 9.70 -27.51 5.09
N TYR A 47 9.88 -26.19 5.00
CA TYR A 47 8.80 -25.20 5.05
C TYR A 47 9.01 -24.13 4.00
N ILE A 48 7.92 -23.68 3.37
CA ILE A 48 7.86 -22.48 2.55
C ILE A 48 6.82 -21.56 3.16
N ILE A 49 7.27 -20.37 3.59
CA ILE A 49 6.41 -19.36 4.19
C ILE A 49 6.25 -18.22 3.18
N LEU A 50 5.01 -17.94 2.79
CA LEU A 50 4.66 -16.86 1.87
C LEU A 50 4.07 -15.71 2.71
N ASP A 51 4.86 -14.67 2.93
CA ASP A 51 4.38 -13.44 3.56
C ASP A 51 3.68 -12.58 2.49
N GLU A 52 2.55 -11.96 2.85
CA GLU A 52 1.68 -11.25 1.92
C GLU A 52 1.37 -12.07 0.65
N PHE A 53 0.93 -13.32 0.86
CA PHE A 53 0.75 -14.28 -0.24
C PHE A 53 -0.25 -13.84 -1.31
N HIS A 54 -1.10 -12.86 -1.05
CA HIS A 54 -1.96 -12.24 -2.06
C HIS A 54 -1.15 -11.67 -3.23
N ARG A 55 0.12 -11.29 -3.01
CA ARG A 55 1.03 -10.81 -4.06
C ARG A 55 1.41 -11.89 -5.06
N ALA A 56 1.43 -13.15 -4.64
CA ALA A 56 1.69 -14.28 -5.52
C ALA A 56 0.62 -14.47 -6.61
N GLY A 57 -0.53 -13.78 -6.50
CA GLY A 57 -1.57 -13.76 -7.53
C GLY A 57 -1.33 -12.77 -8.68
N ALA A 58 -0.34 -11.88 -8.59
CA ALA A 58 -0.03 -10.96 -9.68
C ALA A 58 0.57 -11.70 -10.88
N GLU A 59 0.16 -11.34 -12.10
CA GLU A 59 0.55 -12.05 -13.34
C GLU A 59 2.05 -12.32 -13.44
N CYS A 60 2.88 -11.29 -13.16
CA CYS A 60 4.34 -11.43 -13.26
C CYS A 60 5.00 -12.11 -12.07
N TRP A 61 4.45 -11.97 -10.85
CA TRP A 61 5.09 -12.47 -9.62
C TRP A 61 4.64 -13.89 -9.24
N GLY A 62 3.45 -14.27 -9.69
CA GLY A 62 2.82 -15.54 -9.35
C GLY A 62 3.48 -16.74 -10.00
N GLU A 63 3.86 -16.64 -11.25
CA GLU A 63 4.37 -17.77 -12.03
C GLU A 63 5.58 -18.44 -11.39
N SER A 64 6.61 -17.66 -11.06
CA SER A 64 7.83 -18.19 -10.42
C SER A 64 7.59 -18.74 -9.03
N THR A 65 6.67 -18.11 -8.27
CA THR A 65 6.29 -18.60 -6.94
C THR A 65 5.56 -19.94 -7.04
N VAL A 66 4.58 -20.04 -7.93
CA VAL A 66 3.85 -21.29 -8.18
C VAL A 66 4.77 -22.37 -8.73
N ALA A 67 5.71 -22.03 -9.63
CA ALA A 67 6.73 -22.96 -10.13
C ALA A 67 7.59 -23.51 -8.98
N LEU A 68 8.09 -22.67 -8.08
CA LEU A 68 8.84 -23.09 -6.91
C LEU A 68 8.03 -24.02 -6.00
N LEU A 69 6.75 -23.69 -5.75
CA LEU A 69 5.86 -24.55 -4.94
C LEU A 69 5.66 -25.94 -5.57
N LYS A 70 5.60 -26.01 -6.91
CA LYS A 70 5.49 -27.29 -7.63
C LYS A 70 6.79 -28.11 -7.56
N LEU A 71 7.94 -27.45 -7.56
CA LEU A 71 9.25 -28.11 -7.40
C LEU A 71 9.49 -28.64 -5.98
N CYS A 72 8.76 -28.15 -5.00
CA CYS A 72 8.88 -28.52 -3.58
C CYS A 72 7.57 -29.14 -3.05
N PRO A 73 7.11 -30.29 -3.57
CA PRO A 73 5.81 -30.87 -3.21
C PRO A 73 5.74 -31.31 -1.74
N ASP A 74 6.87 -31.72 -1.15
CA ASP A 74 6.96 -32.22 0.23
C ASP A 74 7.10 -31.08 1.26
N ALA A 75 7.36 -29.85 0.82
CA ALA A 75 7.48 -28.72 1.73
C ALA A 75 6.11 -28.35 2.34
N LYS A 76 6.08 -28.19 3.65
CA LYS A 76 4.91 -27.64 4.33
C LYS A 76 4.76 -26.16 3.98
N ARG A 77 3.54 -25.72 3.65
CA ARG A 77 3.26 -24.37 3.20
C ARG A 77 2.53 -23.60 4.28
N LEU A 78 2.96 -22.36 4.52
CA LEU A 78 2.27 -21.40 5.38
C LEU A 78 2.13 -20.08 4.63
N GLY A 79 0.92 -19.55 4.57
CA GLY A 79 0.63 -18.23 4.00
C GLY A 79 0.22 -17.26 5.11
N LEU A 80 0.74 -16.03 5.03
CA LEU A 80 0.37 -14.91 5.87
C LEU A 80 -0.12 -13.78 4.99
N THR A 81 -1.26 -13.18 5.30
CA THR A 81 -1.79 -12.00 4.60
C THR A 81 -2.88 -11.32 5.41
N ALA A 82 -3.01 -10.02 5.25
CA ALA A 82 -4.16 -9.26 5.76
C ALA A 82 -5.41 -9.44 4.87
N THR A 83 -5.22 -9.76 3.58
CA THR A 83 -6.31 -9.91 2.60
C THR A 83 -6.00 -11.09 1.68
N ASN A 84 -6.84 -12.14 1.73
CA ASN A 84 -6.71 -13.30 0.83
C ASN A 84 -7.37 -13.08 -0.54
N ILE A 85 -8.32 -12.14 -0.64
CA ILE A 85 -9.08 -11.86 -1.87
C ILE A 85 -8.46 -10.69 -2.63
N ARG A 86 -8.18 -10.90 -3.90
CA ARG A 86 -7.72 -9.87 -4.83
C ARG A 86 -8.92 -9.24 -5.54
N TYR A 87 -9.53 -8.24 -4.90
CA TYR A 87 -10.77 -7.61 -5.40
C TYR A 87 -10.63 -6.97 -6.78
N LEU A 88 -9.46 -6.42 -7.11
CA LEU A 88 -9.19 -5.79 -8.42
C LEU A 88 -8.79 -6.81 -9.51
N ASP A 89 -8.71 -8.09 -9.17
CA ASP A 89 -8.33 -9.19 -10.06
C ASP A 89 -9.43 -10.26 -10.03
N ASN A 90 -10.62 -9.90 -10.49
CA ASN A 90 -11.81 -10.75 -10.56
C ASN A 90 -12.17 -11.49 -9.25
N ASN A 91 -11.90 -10.87 -8.11
CA ASN A 91 -12.13 -11.45 -6.77
C ASN A 91 -11.44 -12.81 -6.57
N ARG A 92 -10.25 -13.01 -7.12
CA ARG A 92 -9.48 -14.25 -6.93
C ARG A 92 -9.19 -14.48 -5.45
N ASP A 93 -9.51 -15.68 -4.97
CA ASP A 93 -9.17 -16.11 -3.61
C ASP A 93 -7.82 -16.84 -3.60
N MET A 94 -6.80 -16.18 -3.09
CA MET A 94 -5.45 -16.72 -3.04
C MET A 94 -5.28 -17.81 -1.97
N ALA A 95 -6.17 -17.87 -0.97
CA ALA A 95 -6.17 -18.97 -0.01
C ALA A 95 -6.67 -20.27 -0.67
N GLU A 96 -7.67 -20.18 -1.55
CA GLU A 96 -8.13 -21.30 -2.35
C GLU A 96 -7.05 -21.77 -3.33
N GLU A 97 -6.45 -20.84 -4.09
CA GLU A 97 -5.49 -21.17 -5.16
C GLU A 97 -4.17 -21.76 -4.65
N LEU A 98 -3.65 -21.30 -3.51
CA LEU A 98 -2.32 -21.68 -3.00
C LEU A 98 -2.34 -22.69 -1.87
N PHE A 99 -3.47 -22.76 -1.13
CA PHE A 99 -3.58 -23.51 0.13
C PHE A 99 -4.83 -24.38 0.22
N ASP A 100 -5.55 -24.64 -0.89
CA ASP A 100 -6.79 -25.43 -0.92
C ASP A 100 -7.83 -24.95 0.12
N ASN A 101 -7.88 -23.63 0.36
CA ASN A 101 -8.72 -22.97 1.36
C ASN A 101 -8.51 -23.50 2.80
N ARG A 102 -7.31 -23.96 3.11
CA ARG A 102 -6.96 -24.40 4.47
C ARG A 102 -6.54 -23.21 5.31
N VAL A 103 -7.50 -22.59 5.97
CA VAL A 103 -7.30 -21.42 6.82
C VAL A 103 -7.12 -21.85 8.28
N ALA A 104 -5.91 -21.67 8.82
CA ALA A 104 -5.61 -22.04 10.22
C ALA A 104 -6.09 -20.97 11.22
N SER A 105 -6.07 -19.71 10.83
CA SER A 105 -6.54 -18.59 11.65
C SER A 105 -7.03 -17.46 10.76
N ASN A 106 -8.14 -16.85 11.13
CA ASN A 106 -8.68 -15.66 10.47
C ASN A 106 -9.21 -14.70 11.53
N MET A 107 -8.84 -13.42 11.40
CA MET A 107 -9.35 -12.35 12.24
C MET A 107 -9.76 -11.18 11.34
N THR A 108 -11.03 -10.84 11.35
CA THR A 108 -11.52 -9.68 10.60
C THR A 108 -11.17 -8.38 11.33
N LEU A 109 -11.14 -7.26 10.60
CA LEU A 109 -10.97 -5.92 11.19
C LEU A 109 -12.03 -5.65 12.28
N GLY A 110 -13.29 -6.02 12.01
CA GLY A 110 -14.38 -5.86 12.97
C GLY A 110 -14.13 -6.64 14.26
N GLU A 111 -13.67 -7.88 14.15
CA GLU A 111 -13.33 -8.70 15.32
C GLU A 111 -12.14 -8.13 16.10
N ALA A 112 -11.10 -7.65 15.41
CA ALA A 112 -9.94 -7.02 16.04
C ALA A 112 -10.32 -5.75 16.82
N VAL A 113 -11.26 -4.95 16.29
CA VAL A 113 -11.81 -3.77 16.96
C VAL A 113 -12.64 -4.16 18.18
N VAL A 114 -13.56 -5.12 18.03
CA VAL A 114 -14.41 -5.59 19.16
C VAL A 114 -13.56 -6.19 20.29
N ARG A 115 -12.48 -6.88 19.97
CA ARG A 115 -11.53 -7.43 20.94
C ARG A 115 -10.60 -6.38 21.56
N GLY A 116 -10.64 -5.13 21.11
CA GLY A 116 -9.75 -4.06 21.58
C GLY A 116 -8.29 -4.21 21.14
N ILE A 117 -8.02 -5.04 20.12
CA ILE A 117 -6.68 -5.22 19.54
C ILE A 117 -6.33 -4.02 18.65
N LEU A 118 -7.31 -3.51 17.90
CA LEU A 118 -7.18 -2.34 17.07
C LEU A 118 -8.20 -1.27 17.49
N PRO A 119 -7.83 0.02 17.40
CA PRO A 119 -8.80 1.10 17.58
C PRO A 119 -9.81 1.08 16.42
N ALA A 120 -11.03 1.55 16.68
CA ALA A 120 -12.04 1.69 15.64
C ALA A 120 -11.57 2.75 14.61
N PRO A 121 -11.46 2.39 13.33
CA PRO A 121 -11.06 3.35 12.31
C PRO A 121 -12.16 4.37 12.05
N LYS A 122 -11.79 5.62 11.85
CA LYS A 122 -12.69 6.68 11.39
C LYS A 122 -12.37 6.99 9.94
N TYR A 123 -13.27 6.64 9.05
CA TYR A 123 -13.13 6.94 7.61
C TYR A 123 -13.76 8.30 7.30
N VAL A 124 -13.01 9.13 6.58
CA VAL A 124 -13.49 10.39 6.02
C VAL A 124 -13.21 10.35 4.53
N THR A 125 -14.25 10.42 3.71
CA THR A 125 -14.12 10.43 2.26
C THR A 125 -14.37 11.84 1.75
N THR A 126 -13.46 12.36 0.94
CA THR A 126 -13.57 13.66 0.30
C THR A 126 -13.08 13.58 -1.14
N VAL A 127 -13.47 14.56 -1.95
CA VAL A 127 -13.05 14.68 -3.35
C VAL A 127 -12.27 15.97 -3.51
N TYR A 128 -11.06 15.87 -4.02
CA TYR A 128 -10.24 17.02 -4.38
C TYR A 128 -9.90 16.99 -5.88
N GLN A 129 -9.52 18.14 -6.44
CA GLN A 129 -9.18 18.28 -7.87
C GLN A 129 -10.32 17.90 -8.84
N TYR A 130 -11.55 17.99 -8.37
CA TYR A 130 -12.69 17.66 -9.22
C TYR A 130 -12.78 18.53 -10.50
N GLN A 131 -12.22 19.74 -10.47
CA GLN A 131 -12.25 20.66 -11.63
C GLN A 131 -11.54 20.05 -12.83
N LYS A 132 -10.34 19.46 -12.67
CA LYS A 132 -9.61 18.77 -13.73
C LYS A 132 -10.38 17.56 -14.26
N ALA A 133 -10.92 16.76 -13.34
CA ALA A 133 -11.73 15.58 -13.70
C ALA A 133 -13.03 16.00 -14.41
N LEU A 134 -13.72 17.01 -13.89
CA LEU A 134 -14.95 17.54 -14.49
C LEU A 134 -14.69 18.08 -15.90
N ALA A 135 -13.61 18.85 -16.13
CA ALA A 135 -13.23 19.35 -17.44
C ALA A 135 -12.96 18.21 -18.44
N LYS A 136 -12.27 17.15 -17.99
CA LYS A 136 -12.01 15.96 -18.81
C LYS A 136 -13.30 15.22 -19.19
N TYR A 137 -14.23 15.06 -18.24
CA TYR A 137 -15.52 14.44 -18.52
C TYR A 137 -16.39 15.32 -19.41
N GLN A 138 -16.38 16.64 -19.20
CA GLN A 138 -17.10 17.58 -20.06
C GLN A 138 -16.61 17.49 -21.51
N ALA A 139 -15.30 17.55 -21.74
CA ALA A 139 -14.71 17.40 -23.08
C ALA A 139 -15.10 16.05 -23.74
N ARG A 140 -15.20 14.97 -22.95
CA ARG A 140 -15.65 13.67 -23.46
C ARG A 140 -17.13 13.67 -23.84
N VAL A 141 -17.99 14.29 -23.04
CA VAL A 141 -19.42 14.45 -23.34
C VAL A 141 -19.62 15.30 -24.59
N ASP A 142 -18.90 16.43 -24.72
CA ASP A 142 -18.96 17.32 -25.88
C ASP A 142 -18.54 16.59 -27.17
N LYS A 143 -17.51 15.74 -27.08
CA LYS A 143 -17.07 14.88 -28.21
C LYS A 143 -18.14 13.86 -28.63
N LEU A 144 -18.82 13.26 -27.65
CA LEU A 144 -19.91 12.31 -27.90
C LEU A 144 -21.15 13.02 -28.51
N ARG A 145 -21.42 14.24 -28.07
CA ARG A 145 -22.51 15.08 -28.55
C ARG A 145 -22.31 15.46 -30.04
N THR A 146 -21.08 15.77 -30.44
CA THR A 146 -20.73 16.00 -31.85
C THR A 146 -20.90 14.75 -32.73
N GLN A 147 -20.97 13.57 -32.13
CA GLN A 147 -21.22 12.29 -32.82
C GLN A 147 -22.71 11.88 -32.81
N GLY A 148 -23.61 12.75 -32.36
CA GLY A 148 -25.08 12.50 -32.37
C GLY A 148 -25.60 11.61 -31.25
N ILE A 149 -24.81 11.35 -30.23
CA ILE A 149 -25.22 10.55 -29.06
C ILE A 149 -25.78 11.52 -28.00
N GLN A 150 -27.11 11.39 -27.72
CA GLN A 150 -27.81 12.35 -26.89
C GLN A 150 -27.75 12.12 -25.35
N ASP A 151 -27.58 13.19 -24.64
CA ASP A 151 -28.11 13.80 -23.39
C ASP A 151 -28.17 13.04 -22.03
N VAL A 152 -28.03 11.75 -21.92
CA VAL A 152 -28.11 11.10 -20.59
C VAL A 152 -26.88 11.50 -19.73
N ASN A 153 -25.72 11.63 -20.38
CA ASN A 153 -24.46 11.94 -19.68
C ASN A 153 -24.39 13.38 -19.17
N GLN A 154 -25.07 14.35 -19.82
CA GLN A 154 -25.08 15.74 -19.37
C GLN A 154 -25.79 15.92 -18.01
N LYS A 155 -26.93 15.25 -17.82
CA LYS A 155 -27.65 15.29 -16.53
C LYS A 155 -26.80 14.75 -15.38
N TYR A 156 -26.04 13.67 -15.62
CA TYR A 156 -25.13 13.12 -14.62
C TYR A 156 -23.96 14.07 -14.33
N LEU A 157 -23.43 14.73 -15.36
CA LEU A 157 -22.37 15.73 -15.23
C LEU A 157 -22.85 16.94 -14.41
N ASP A 158 -24.05 17.43 -14.67
CA ASP A 158 -24.63 18.60 -13.95
C ASP A 158 -24.97 18.23 -12.49
N ALA A 159 -25.41 16.99 -12.24
CA ALA A 159 -25.61 16.48 -10.87
C ALA A 159 -24.29 16.34 -10.12
N LEU A 160 -23.26 15.81 -10.78
CA LEU A 160 -21.91 15.68 -10.22
C LEU A 160 -21.33 17.09 -9.92
N ARG A 161 -21.43 18.03 -10.86
CA ARG A 161 -20.98 19.42 -10.65
C ARG A 161 -21.62 20.01 -9.41
N ARG A 162 -22.94 19.94 -9.27
CA ARG A 162 -23.67 20.45 -8.09
C ARG A 162 -23.23 19.79 -6.79
N ALA A 163 -23.02 18.47 -6.80
CA ALA A 163 -22.53 17.75 -5.61
C ALA A 163 -21.11 18.18 -5.21
N LEU A 164 -20.25 18.41 -6.20
CA LEU A 164 -18.86 18.84 -5.97
C LEU A 164 -18.74 20.32 -5.55
N GLU A 165 -19.62 21.19 -6.06
CA GLU A 165 -19.69 22.60 -5.62
C GLU A 165 -20.15 22.74 -4.15
N GLN A 166 -20.86 21.73 -3.64
CA GLN A 166 -21.31 21.67 -2.24
C GLN A 166 -20.33 20.91 -1.32
N ALA A 167 -19.30 20.26 -1.90
CA ALA A 167 -18.32 19.53 -1.11
C ALA A 167 -17.38 20.49 -0.36
N ASP A 168 -17.08 20.16 0.89
CA ASP A 168 -16.06 20.87 1.65
C ASP A 168 -14.69 20.69 1.01
N GLY A 169 -13.91 21.77 0.92
CA GLY A 169 -12.51 21.70 0.51
C GLY A 169 -11.66 20.91 1.51
N LEU A 170 -10.51 20.40 1.07
CA LEU A 170 -9.60 19.64 1.94
C LEU A 170 -9.12 20.44 3.16
N ASP A 171 -8.97 21.74 3.03
CA ASP A 171 -8.64 22.65 4.13
C ASP A 171 -9.64 22.57 5.29
N ARG A 172 -10.94 22.57 4.98
CA ARG A 172 -12.00 22.43 5.97
C ARG A 172 -12.06 21.02 6.55
N VAL A 173 -11.92 20.01 5.70
CA VAL A 173 -11.91 18.62 6.12
C VAL A 173 -10.76 18.35 7.09
N PHE A 174 -9.54 18.82 6.78
CA PHE A 174 -8.40 18.66 7.65
C PHE A 174 -8.54 19.46 8.95
N ALA A 175 -8.99 20.70 8.88
CA ALA A 175 -9.24 21.53 10.08
C ALA A 175 -10.26 20.91 11.03
N HIS A 176 -11.28 20.20 10.48
CA HIS A 176 -12.31 19.54 11.27
C HIS A 176 -11.86 18.21 11.86
N HIS A 177 -11.09 17.42 11.11
CA HIS A 177 -10.79 16.04 11.49
C HIS A 177 -9.42 15.82 12.14
N ILE A 178 -8.45 16.70 11.88
CA ILE A 178 -7.13 16.63 12.49
C ILE A 178 -7.16 17.30 13.86
N THR A 179 -7.30 16.49 14.90
CA THR A 179 -7.36 16.96 16.29
C THR A 179 -5.99 17.18 16.91
N ASN A 180 -5.00 16.34 16.58
CA ASN A 180 -3.62 16.49 17.05
C ASN A 180 -2.82 17.37 16.09
N LYS A 181 -2.79 18.69 16.40
CA LYS A 181 -2.15 19.70 15.55
C LYS A 181 -0.62 19.63 15.49
N SER A 182 0.01 18.83 16.34
CA SER A 182 1.45 18.53 16.33
C SER A 182 1.73 17.03 16.09
N GLY A 183 0.72 16.30 15.61
CA GLY A 183 0.79 14.88 15.31
C GLY A 183 1.66 14.56 14.09
N LYS A 184 1.81 13.26 13.86
CA LYS A 184 2.45 12.66 12.70
C LYS A 184 1.37 12.03 11.82
N TYR A 185 1.40 12.34 10.54
CA TYR A 185 0.42 11.86 9.56
C TYR A 185 1.15 11.36 8.31
N ILE A 186 0.61 10.30 7.71
CA ILE A 186 1.16 9.70 6.50
C ILE A 186 0.20 10.01 5.35
N VAL A 187 0.78 10.41 4.22
CA VAL A 187 0.05 10.70 2.98
C VAL A 187 0.57 9.76 1.89
N PHE A 188 -0.30 8.89 1.40
CA PHE A 188 0.03 7.98 0.31
C PHE A 188 -0.22 8.64 -1.04
N CYS A 189 0.79 8.63 -1.91
CA CYS A 189 0.74 9.20 -3.24
C CYS A 189 0.86 8.10 -4.31
N ALA A 190 0.21 8.30 -5.44
CA ALA A 190 0.21 7.33 -6.52
C ALA A 190 1.55 7.27 -7.29
N ASN A 191 2.23 8.41 -7.41
CA ASN A 191 3.51 8.57 -8.10
C ASN A 191 4.16 9.89 -7.68
N LYS A 192 5.37 10.18 -8.20
CA LYS A 192 6.12 11.39 -7.84
C LYS A 192 5.41 12.68 -8.26
N GLU A 193 4.82 12.73 -9.45
CA GLU A 193 4.07 13.91 -9.93
C GLU A 193 2.89 14.22 -8.99
N HIS A 194 2.15 13.19 -8.57
CA HIS A 194 1.06 13.34 -7.60
C HIS A 194 1.59 13.79 -6.22
N MET A 195 2.73 13.27 -5.78
CA MET A 195 3.36 13.70 -4.53
C MET A 195 3.73 15.19 -4.58
N ASP A 196 4.39 15.64 -5.65
CA ASP A 196 4.81 17.03 -5.80
C ASP A 196 3.60 17.98 -5.83
N GLU A 197 2.53 17.59 -6.51
CA GLU A 197 1.27 18.33 -6.52
C GLU A 197 0.68 18.43 -5.11
N MET A 198 0.58 17.31 -4.37
CA MET A 198 0.05 17.28 -3.01
C MET A 198 0.89 18.14 -2.05
N VAL A 199 2.22 18.03 -2.13
CA VAL A 199 3.15 18.82 -1.31
C VAL A 199 2.99 20.32 -1.57
N SER A 200 2.78 20.72 -2.83
CA SER A 200 2.58 22.14 -3.19
C SER A 200 1.34 22.76 -2.53
N HIS A 201 0.32 21.96 -2.24
CA HIS A 201 -0.91 22.39 -1.58
C HIS A 201 -0.86 22.37 -0.03
N VAL A 202 0.18 21.83 0.58
CA VAL A 202 0.29 21.72 2.04
C VAL A 202 0.06 23.06 2.76
N PRO A 203 0.65 24.20 2.32
CA PRO A 203 0.43 25.47 3.00
C PRO A 203 -1.04 25.92 3.00
N GLU A 204 -1.79 25.62 1.94
CA GLU A 204 -3.20 25.96 1.81
C GLU A 204 -4.06 25.00 2.65
N TRP A 205 -3.90 23.70 2.45
CA TRP A 205 -4.79 22.71 3.06
C TRP A 205 -4.64 22.56 4.56
N PHE A 206 -3.45 22.82 5.09
CA PHE A 206 -3.18 22.67 6.54
C PHE A 206 -3.15 24.00 7.30
N ALA A 207 -3.43 25.15 6.64
CA ALA A 207 -3.45 26.46 7.29
C ALA A 207 -4.38 26.52 8.52
N GLY A 208 -5.54 25.88 8.44
CA GLY A 208 -6.51 25.79 9.54
C GLY A 208 -6.13 24.79 10.64
N VAL A 209 -5.14 23.93 10.40
CA VAL A 209 -4.65 22.94 11.37
C VAL A 209 -3.43 23.46 12.12
N ASN A 210 -2.36 23.75 11.40
CA ASN A 210 -1.10 24.27 11.96
C ASN A 210 -0.31 25.01 10.86
N LEU A 211 0.09 26.24 11.13
CA LEU A 211 0.90 27.03 10.20
C LEU A 211 2.36 26.53 10.11
N ASN A 212 2.81 25.78 11.11
CA ASN A 212 4.15 25.20 11.15
C ASN A 212 4.07 23.72 10.75
N VAL A 213 4.10 23.46 9.46
CA VAL A 213 4.12 22.09 8.90
C VAL A 213 5.53 21.72 8.48
N VAL A 214 5.94 20.51 8.75
CA VAL A 214 7.15 19.92 8.19
C VAL A 214 6.76 18.75 7.29
N VAL A 215 7.34 18.73 6.11
CA VAL A 215 7.12 17.69 5.09
C VAL A 215 8.34 16.80 5.02
N TYR A 216 8.11 15.50 5.04
CA TYR A 216 9.09 14.45 4.76
C TYR A 216 8.63 13.70 3.51
N GLU A 217 9.54 13.38 2.62
CA GLU A 217 9.24 12.64 1.39
C GLU A 217 10.00 11.31 1.38
N ALA A 218 9.32 10.24 1.00
CA ALA A 218 9.90 8.90 0.95
C ALA A 218 9.38 8.12 -0.27
N TYR A 219 10.29 7.77 -1.18
CA TYR A 219 10.00 6.96 -2.37
C TYR A 219 11.24 6.18 -2.82
N SER A 220 11.03 5.11 -3.58
CA SER A 220 12.06 4.08 -3.83
C SER A 220 13.35 4.60 -4.49
N ASP A 221 13.26 5.65 -5.30
CA ASP A 221 14.39 6.17 -6.08
C ASP A 221 15.13 7.33 -5.38
N ASP A 222 14.70 7.74 -4.17
CA ASP A 222 15.36 8.79 -3.42
C ASP A 222 16.38 8.21 -2.42
N PRO A 223 17.67 8.53 -2.55
CA PRO A 223 18.70 8.09 -1.62
C PRO A 223 18.51 8.61 -0.19
N ASN A 224 17.70 9.63 0.02
CA ASN A 224 17.41 10.21 1.33
C ASN A 224 16.19 9.57 2.02
N THR A 225 15.54 8.64 1.41
CA THR A 225 14.32 8.00 1.93
C THR A 225 14.51 7.45 3.35
N ASP A 226 15.58 6.70 3.61
CA ASP A 226 15.86 6.15 4.95
C ASP A 226 16.05 7.27 5.99
N LYS A 227 16.71 8.35 5.60
CA LYS A 227 16.88 9.51 6.46
C LYS A 227 15.54 10.19 6.75
N ALA A 228 14.71 10.40 5.72
CA ALA A 228 13.38 11.00 5.88
C ALA A 228 12.52 10.20 6.86
N PHE A 229 12.57 8.86 6.82
CA PHE A 229 11.88 8.01 7.79
C PHE A 229 12.41 8.17 9.21
N VAL A 230 13.73 8.18 9.39
CA VAL A 230 14.34 8.36 10.71
C VAL A 230 13.99 9.72 11.27
N ASP A 231 14.11 10.78 10.47
CA ASP A 231 13.82 12.15 10.87
C ASP A 231 12.33 12.30 11.22
N PHE A 232 11.42 11.77 10.40
CA PHE A 232 9.99 11.75 10.70
C PHE A 232 9.68 11.00 12.00
N LYS A 233 10.27 9.83 12.19
CA LYS A 233 10.05 8.99 13.37
C LYS A 233 10.56 9.64 14.65
N THR A 234 11.70 10.33 14.59
CA THR A 234 12.35 10.93 15.74
C THR A 234 11.94 12.38 16.02
N ASP A 235 11.27 13.07 15.06
CA ASP A 235 10.80 14.44 15.26
C ASP A 235 9.75 14.52 16.37
N THR A 236 10.09 15.15 17.48
CA THR A 236 9.22 15.42 18.64
C THR A 236 8.81 16.89 18.74
N SER A 237 9.06 17.70 17.71
CA SER A 237 8.71 19.11 17.69
C SER A 237 7.21 19.36 17.74
N ASN A 238 6.80 20.58 18.07
CA ASN A 238 5.39 21.01 18.09
C ASN A 238 4.83 21.32 16.68
N ARG A 239 5.59 21.00 15.62
CA ARG A 239 5.12 21.15 14.24
C ARG A 239 4.18 20.01 13.86
N LEU A 240 3.32 20.23 12.89
CA LEU A 240 2.59 19.16 12.21
C LEU A 240 3.57 18.44 11.28
N LYS A 241 3.70 17.11 11.39
CA LYS A 241 4.60 16.29 10.58
C LYS A 241 3.81 15.49 9.56
N LEU A 242 4.13 15.70 8.30
CA LEU A 242 3.54 14.98 7.17
C LEU A 242 4.61 14.16 6.48
N LEU A 243 4.42 12.85 6.39
CA LEU A 243 5.25 11.97 5.59
C LEU A 243 4.50 11.59 4.32
N PHE A 244 4.97 12.11 3.20
CA PHE A 244 4.48 11.73 1.88
C PHE A 244 5.27 10.51 1.38
N CYS A 245 4.56 9.48 0.93
CA CYS A 245 5.20 8.25 0.47
C CYS A 245 4.51 7.66 -0.75
N ILE A 246 5.31 6.93 -1.54
CA ILE A 246 4.86 6.18 -2.72
C ILE A 246 5.22 4.72 -2.47
N ASP A 247 4.21 3.84 -2.38
CA ASP A 247 4.31 2.36 -2.26
C ASP A 247 5.26 1.81 -1.17
N MET A 248 5.77 2.64 -0.27
CA MET A 248 6.82 2.24 0.67
C MET A 248 6.33 1.79 2.04
N LEU A 249 5.13 2.21 2.45
CA LEU A 249 4.59 1.95 3.79
C LEU A 249 3.34 1.06 3.76
N ASN A 250 3.07 0.45 2.62
CA ASN A 250 1.87 -0.36 2.46
C ASN A 250 1.89 -1.63 3.32
N GLU A 251 3.09 -2.10 3.71
CA GLU A 251 3.23 -3.38 4.41
C GLU A 251 4.47 -3.39 5.33
N GLY A 252 4.28 -3.89 6.56
CA GLY A 252 5.38 -4.31 7.44
C GLY A 252 6.32 -3.22 7.98
N VAL A 253 5.93 -1.95 7.94
CA VAL A 253 6.74 -0.86 8.47
C VAL A 253 6.16 -0.33 9.77
N HIS A 254 6.94 -0.38 10.84
CA HIS A 254 6.68 0.30 12.11
C HIS A 254 7.08 1.77 12.00
N VAL A 255 6.10 2.65 11.97
CA VAL A 255 6.30 4.11 11.95
C VAL A 255 6.20 4.68 13.36
#